data_2e8bb7d144fb1ae1b37c37116fb30100
#
_entry.id   2e8bb7d144fb1ae1b37c37116fb30100
#
_cell.length_a   1.000
_cell.length_b   1.000
_cell.length_c   1.000
_cell.angle_alpha   90.00
_cell.angle_beta   90.00
_cell.angle_gamma   90.00
#
_symmetry.space_group_name_H-M   'P 1'
#
loop_
_entity.id
_entity.type
_entity.pdbx_description
1 polymer ?
#
loop_
_entity_poly.entity_id
_entity_poly.type
_entity_poly.pdbx_seq_one_letter_code
_entity_poly.pdbx_strand_id
1 'polypeptide(L)'
;PYKDQYLNVYEKGALIGMCIDIIIREKSNGERGILDLMKKLSKEYGMHKPFNDDELFAKITSLTYQEVGDFLTNHVSGTTPIDYDVYFAKMGIGKGKSMVSANPFLNNLKPYVTINPTTKEIMLVSNMELNDFFKNLNMNAGDIILAINSVDYNLDNIYEMVMESQNWKEDDAISIKIKRDGKEQTINGKVKLTMEEIESYKLIDESKEKLN
;
A
#
# COMPACT_ATOMS: atom_id res chain seq x y z
N PRO A 1 -28.90 -1.38 4.92
CA PRO A 1 -28.26 -1.94 6.11
C PRO A 1 -26.73 -2.05 6.00
N TYR A 2 -26.16 -2.06 4.77
CA TYR A 2 -24.73 -2.28 4.52
C TYR A 2 -24.01 -1.09 3.89
N LYS A 3 -24.51 0.15 4.03
CA LYS A 3 -23.91 1.36 3.44
C LYS A 3 -22.45 1.56 3.89
N ASP A 4 -22.15 1.24 5.14
CA ASP A 4 -20.80 1.40 5.73
C ASP A 4 -19.81 0.34 5.25
N GLN A 5 -20.28 -0.68 4.53
CA GLN A 5 -19.46 -1.77 3.98
C GLN A 5 -19.40 -1.75 2.43
N TYR A 6 -19.88 -0.68 1.81
CA TYR A 6 -19.97 -0.61 0.35
C TYR A 6 -18.59 -0.78 -0.35
N LEU A 7 -17.54 -0.18 0.21
CA LEU A 7 -16.18 -0.36 -0.31
C LEU A 7 -15.69 -1.81 -0.19
N ASN A 8 -16.09 -2.52 0.88
CA ASN A 8 -15.74 -3.94 1.07
C ASN A 8 -16.19 -4.83 -0.10
N VAL A 9 -17.29 -4.50 -0.78
CA VAL A 9 -17.79 -5.31 -1.91
C VAL A 9 -16.74 -5.33 -3.04
N TYR A 10 -16.14 -4.19 -3.34
CA TYR A 10 -15.13 -4.10 -4.39
C TYR A 10 -13.79 -4.66 -3.94
N GLU A 11 -13.29 -4.24 -2.79
CA GLU A 11 -11.98 -4.65 -2.29
C GLU A 11 -11.95 -6.15 -1.97
N LYS A 12 -12.93 -6.64 -1.23
CA LYS A 12 -13.04 -8.07 -0.93
C LYS A 12 -13.32 -8.89 -2.19
N GLY A 13 -14.12 -8.37 -3.12
CA GLY A 13 -14.36 -9.01 -4.42
C GLY A 13 -13.07 -9.18 -5.24
N ALA A 14 -12.21 -8.16 -5.27
CA ALA A 14 -10.91 -8.24 -5.93
C ALA A 14 -10.00 -9.29 -5.29
N LEU A 15 -9.95 -9.35 -3.94
CA LEU A 15 -9.17 -10.36 -3.21
C LEU A 15 -9.70 -11.79 -3.41
N ILE A 16 -11.02 -11.97 -3.47
CA ILE A 16 -11.65 -13.24 -3.82
C ILE A 16 -11.24 -13.66 -5.24
N GLY A 17 -11.33 -12.71 -6.20
CA GLY A 17 -10.93 -12.96 -7.58
C GLY A 17 -9.46 -13.36 -7.68
N MET A 18 -8.58 -12.71 -6.94
CA MET A 18 -7.16 -13.06 -6.85
C MET A 18 -6.95 -14.49 -6.32
N CYS A 19 -7.65 -14.87 -5.24
CA CYS A 19 -7.52 -16.23 -4.69
C CYS A 19 -7.99 -17.29 -5.72
N ILE A 20 -9.08 -17.03 -6.43
CA ILE A 20 -9.59 -17.91 -7.49
C ILE A 20 -8.57 -18.01 -8.64
N ASP A 21 -7.96 -16.89 -9.06
CA ASP A 21 -6.92 -16.87 -10.09
C ASP A 21 -5.73 -17.73 -9.68
N ILE A 22 -5.26 -17.58 -8.44
CA ILE A 22 -4.15 -18.36 -7.88
C ILE A 22 -4.47 -19.85 -7.90
N ILE A 23 -5.67 -20.28 -7.46
CA ILE A 23 -6.07 -21.69 -7.47
C ILE A 23 -6.06 -22.22 -8.91
N ILE A 24 -6.63 -21.47 -9.86
CA ILE A 24 -6.68 -21.89 -11.26
C ILE A 24 -5.27 -22.01 -11.85
N ARG A 25 -4.38 -21.06 -11.59
CA ARG A 25 -2.98 -21.09 -12.06
C ARG A 25 -2.22 -22.26 -11.47
N GLU A 26 -2.30 -22.48 -10.15
CA GLU A 26 -1.67 -23.62 -9.50
C GLU A 26 -2.11 -24.94 -10.15
N LYS A 27 -3.42 -25.15 -10.32
CA LYS A 27 -3.98 -26.39 -10.86
C LYS A 27 -3.72 -26.58 -12.35
N SER A 28 -3.56 -25.52 -13.11
CA SER A 28 -3.23 -25.58 -14.53
C SER A 28 -1.73 -25.44 -14.82
N ASN A 29 -0.88 -25.39 -13.79
CA ASN A 29 0.55 -25.16 -13.93
C ASN A 29 0.85 -23.86 -14.73
N GLY A 30 0.06 -22.81 -14.48
CA GLY A 30 0.20 -21.48 -15.10
C GLY A 30 -0.50 -21.32 -16.46
N GLU A 31 -1.10 -22.37 -17.02
CA GLU A 31 -1.71 -22.31 -18.36
C GLU A 31 -3.04 -21.55 -18.41
N ARG A 32 -3.74 -21.46 -17.28
CA ARG A 32 -5.06 -20.86 -17.15
C ARG A 32 -5.12 -19.91 -15.94
N GLY A 33 -6.01 -18.93 -16.02
CA GLY A 33 -6.29 -18.01 -14.93
C GLY A 33 -7.75 -17.58 -14.92
N ILE A 34 -8.08 -16.59 -14.07
CA ILE A 34 -9.45 -16.08 -13.92
C ILE A 34 -10.00 -15.50 -15.23
N LEU A 35 -9.15 -14.93 -16.09
CA LEU A 35 -9.58 -14.42 -17.38
C LEU A 35 -10.13 -15.51 -18.31
N ASP A 36 -9.62 -16.74 -18.22
CA ASP A 36 -10.14 -17.88 -18.98
C ASP A 36 -11.52 -18.28 -18.47
N LEU A 37 -11.73 -18.25 -17.15
CA LEU A 37 -13.05 -18.44 -16.56
C LEU A 37 -14.03 -17.36 -17.02
N MET A 38 -13.63 -16.07 -16.94
CA MET A 38 -14.47 -14.95 -17.38
C MET A 38 -14.84 -15.05 -18.86
N LYS A 39 -13.89 -15.41 -19.74
CA LYS A 39 -14.16 -15.65 -21.17
C LYS A 39 -15.15 -16.80 -21.39
N LYS A 40 -15.11 -17.86 -20.62
CA LYS A 40 -16.07 -18.96 -20.71
C LYS A 40 -17.44 -18.56 -20.24
N LEU A 41 -17.53 -17.88 -19.10
CA LEU A 41 -18.80 -17.37 -18.57
C LEU A 41 -19.46 -16.36 -19.53
N SER A 42 -18.68 -15.43 -20.10
CA SER A 42 -19.21 -14.42 -21.03
C SER A 42 -19.69 -14.98 -22.38
N LYS A 43 -19.23 -16.18 -22.78
CA LYS A 43 -19.77 -16.88 -23.96
C LYS A 43 -21.13 -17.53 -23.66
N GLU A 44 -21.38 -17.88 -22.41
CA GLU A 44 -22.62 -18.57 -22.05
C GLU A 44 -23.69 -17.62 -21.51
N TYR A 45 -23.27 -16.62 -20.76
CA TYR A 45 -24.15 -15.65 -20.10
C TYR A 45 -23.88 -14.23 -20.62
N GLY A 46 -24.91 -13.39 -20.57
CA GLY A 46 -24.82 -11.99 -21.00
C GLY A 46 -26.18 -11.32 -21.04
N MET A 47 -26.31 -10.26 -21.81
CA MET A 47 -27.51 -9.43 -21.87
C MET A 47 -28.80 -10.23 -22.18
N HIS A 48 -28.69 -11.32 -22.98
CA HIS A 48 -29.83 -12.12 -23.42
C HIS A 48 -29.99 -13.45 -22.68
N LYS A 49 -29.02 -13.82 -21.85
CA LYS A 49 -29.06 -15.05 -21.05
C LYS A 49 -28.45 -14.78 -19.67
N PRO A 50 -29.27 -14.37 -18.71
CA PRO A 50 -28.81 -14.18 -17.33
C PRO A 50 -28.42 -15.54 -16.71
N PHE A 51 -27.50 -15.51 -15.73
CA PHE A 51 -27.22 -16.68 -14.90
C PHE A 51 -28.20 -16.77 -13.72
N ASN A 52 -28.32 -17.97 -13.16
CA ASN A 52 -29.02 -18.20 -11.91
C ASN A 52 -28.01 -18.19 -10.77
N ASP A 53 -28.21 -17.35 -9.75
CA ASP A 53 -27.30 -17.22 -8.61
C ASP A 53 -27.09 -18.55 -7.88
N ASP A 54 -28.14 -19.35 -7.70
CA ASP A 54 -28.07 -20.64 -7.00
C ASP A 54 -27.21 -21.69 -7.74
N GLU A 55 -27.05 -21.55 -9.06
CA GLU A 55 -26.31 -22.47 -9.91
C GLU A 55 -24.89 -21.97 -10.19
N LEU A 56 -24.58 -20.70 -9.89
CA LEU A 56 -23.34 -20.04 -10.32
C LEU A 56 -22.08 -20.73 -9.78
N PHE A 57 -22.07 -21.11 -8.50
CA PHE A 57 -20.91 -21.76 -7.90
C PHE A 57 -20.65 -23.14 -8.50
N ALA A 58 -21.69 -23.94 -8.72
CA ALA A 58 -21.58 -25.22 -9.38
C ALA A 58 -21.05 -25.04 -10.81
N LYS A 59 -21.53 -24.02 -11.53
CA LYS A 59 -21.06 -23.70 -12.86
C LYS A 59 -19.60 -23.28 -12.89
N ILE A 60 -19.17 -22.38 -12.00
CA ILE A 60 -17.75 -21.96 -11.88
C ILE A 60 -16.89 -23.18 -11.58
N THR A 61 -17.29 -24.04 -10.65
CA THR A 61 -16.57 -25.28 -10.32
C THR A 61 -16.40 -26.18 -11.54
N SER A 62 -17.47 -26.39 -12.33
CA SER A 62 -17.43 -27.22 -13.55
C SER A 62 -16.54 -26.68 -14.66
N LEU A 63 -16.34 -25.36 -14.71
CA LEU A 63 -15.47 -24.68 -15.69
C LEU A 63 -14.03 -24.56 -15.23
N THR A 64 -13.76 -24.81 -13.96
CA THR A 64 -12.46 -24.67 -13.33
C THR A 64 -12.01 -25.97 -12.64
N TYR A 65 -11.95 -25.96 -11.31
CA TYR A 65 -11.50 -27.06 -10.46
C TYR A 65 -12.35 -27.17 -9.19
N GLN A 66 -12.40 -28.36 -8.59
CA GLN A 66 -13.12 -28.57 -7.33
C GLN A 66 -12.67 -27.63 -6.22
N GLU A 67 -11.39 -27.31 -6.15
CA GLU A 67 -10.83 -26.43 -5.13
C GLU A 67 -11.34 -24.99 -5.24
N VAL A 68 -11.75 -24.56 -6.43
CA VAL A 68 -12.45 -23.26 -6.59
C VAL A 68 -13.86 -23.34 -6.00
N GLY A 69 -14.56 -24.45 -6.21
CA GLY A 69 -15.88 -24.69 -5.60
C GLY A 69 -15.80 -24.73 -4.07
N ASP A 70 -14.81 -25.43 -3.53
CA ASP A 70 -14.57 -25.51 -2.08
C ASP A 70 -14.25 -24.12 -1.50
N PHE A 71 -13.44 -23.33 -2.20
CA PHE A 71 -13.15 -21.94 -1.83
C PHE A 71 -14.43 -21.09 -1.79
N LEU A 72 -15.24 -21.14 -2.81
CA LEU A 72 -16.50 -20.39 -2.89
C LEU A 72 -17.45 -20.79 -1.76
N THR A 73 -17.58 -22.08 -1.49
CA THR A 73 -18.43 -22.60 -0.43
C THR A 73 -17.97 -22.18 0.96
N ASN A 74 -16.68 -22.26 1.24
CA ASN A 74 -16.13 -22.00 2.58
C ASN A 74 -16.00 -20.49 2.87
N HIS A 75 -15.56 -19.71 1.89
CA HIS A 75 -15.11 -18.34 2.11
C HIS A 75 -16.05 -17.27 1.52
N VAL A 76 -16.92 -17.63 0.58
CA VAL A 76 -17.85 -16.67 -0.07
C VAL A 76 -19.27 -16.87 0.46
N SER A 77 -19.84 -18.07 0.38
CA SER A 77 -21.14 -18.36 0.98
C SER A 77 -21.05 -18.75 2.45
N GLY A 78 -19.93 -19.34 2.86
CA GLY A 78 -19.62 -19.64 4.24
C GLY A 78 -19.02 -18.46 5.00
N THR A 79 -18.64 -18.73 6.25
CA THR A 79 -18.10 -17.71 7.18
C THR A 79 -16.61 -17.92 7.51
N THR A 80 -15.94 -18.87 6.86
CA THR A 80 -14.51 -19.14 7.11
C THR A 80 -13.67 -17.97 6.60
N PRO A 81 -12.86 -17.32 7.44
CA PRO A 81 -11.94 -16.27 6.98
C PRO A 81 -10.95 -16.79 5.93
N ILE A 82 -10.59 -15.92 4.99
CA ILE A 82 -9.55 -16.23 4.00
C ILE A 82 -8.18 -16.03 4.66
N ASP A 83 -7.35 -17.05 4.66
CA ASP A 83 -5.93 -16.94 5.00
C ASP A 83 -5.15 -16.64 3.70
N TYR A 84 -4.89 -15.39 3.44
CA TYR A 84 -4.20 -14.93 2.23
C TYR A 84 -2.76 -15.45 2.13
N ASP A 85 -2.08 -15.70 3.27
CA ASP A 85 -0.70 -16.20 3.28
C ASP A 85 -0.62 -17.59 2.62
N VAL A 86 -1.66 -18.41 2.78
CA VAL A 86 -1.75 -19.73 2.12
C VAL A 86 -1.80 -19.59 0.59
N TYR A 87 -2.53 -18.59 0.08
CA TYR A 87 -2.63 -18.35 -1.36
C TYR A 87 -1.35 -17.74 -1.90
N PHE A 88 -0.76 -16.76 -1.22
CA PHE A 88 0.51 -16.17 -1.63
C PHE A 88 1.64 -17.20 -1.68
N ALA A 89 1.70 -18.13 -0.72
CA ALA A 89 2.69 -19.20 -0.72
C ALA A 89 2.59 -20.10 -1.96
N LYS A 90 1.39 -20.30 -2.53
CA LYS A 90 1.19 -21.04 -3.79
C LYS A 90 1.89 -20.38 -4.97
N MET A 91 2.01 -19.04 -4.94
CA MET A 91 2.71 -18.23 -5.96
C MET A 91 4.19 -18.03 -5.61
N GLY A 92 4.70 -18.65 -4.56
CA GLY A 92 6.07 -18.43 -4.11
C GLY A 92 6.29 -17.08 -3.39
N ILE A 93 5.20 -16.42 -3.00
CA ILE A 93 5.24 -15.14 -2.28
C ILE A 93 5.06 -15.40 -0.79
N GLY A 94 5.88 -14.78 0.03
CA GLY A 94 5.79 -14.86 1.48
C GLY A 94 6.24 -13.58 2.18
N LYS A 95 5.98 -13.53 3.48
CA LYS A 95 6.43 -12.42 4.32
C LYS A 95 7.95 -12.42 4.43
N GLY A 96 8.51 -11.25 4.35
CA GLY A 96 9.94 -11.04 4.55
C GLY A 96 10.21 -9.63 4.99
N LYS A 97 11.41 -9.39 5.46
CA LYS A 97 11.88 -8.07 5.86
C LYS A 97 12.56 -7.40 4.68
N SER A 98 12.24 -6.13 4.47
CA SER A 98 12.86 -5.29 3.45
C SER A 98 13.27 -3.98 4.08
N MET A 99 14.46 -3.50 3.73
CA MET A 99 14.88 -2.14 4.08
C MET A 99 14.31 -1.18 3.04
N VAL A 100 13.56 -0.22 3.49
CA VAL A 100 12.99 0.83 2.64
C VAL A 100 13.38 2.19 3.16
N SER A 101 13.39 3.17 2.26
CA SER A 101 13.59 4.55 2.64
C SER A 101 12.36 5.07 3.39
N ALA A 102 12.56 5.46 4.64
CA ALA A 102 11.50 6.07 5.43
C ALA A 102 11.20 7.49 4.91
N ASN A 103 9.94 7.91 5.01
CA ASN A 103 9.60 9.30 4.73
C ASN A 103 10.28 10.21 5.78
N PRO A 104 11.00 11.28 5.38
CA PRO A 104 11.71 12.14 6.33
C PRO A 104 10.81 12.77 7.41
N PHE A 105 9.54 12.98 7.11
CA PHE A 105 8.57 13.62 8.01
C PHE A 105 7.75 12.65 8.87
N LEU A 106 7.94 11.33 8.71
CA LEU A 106 7.17 10.30 9.42
C LEU A 106 8.07 9.31 10.17
N ASN A 107 7.64 8.88 11.33
CA ASN A 107 8.21 7.77 12.11
C ASN A 107 7.08 6.77 12.40
N ASN A 108 7.03 5.65 11.68
CA ASN A 108 5.96 4.66 11.83
C ASN A 108 4.57 5.32 11.87
N LEU A 109 4.26 6.14 10.88
CA LEU A 109 3.04 6.94 10.74
C LEU A 109 2.86 8.09 11.77
N LYS A 110 3.79 8.28 12.70
CA LYS A 110 3.78 9.45 13.59
C LYS A 110 4.55 10.58 12.94
N PRO A 111 3.94 11.77 12.77
CA PRO A 111 4.62 12.88 12.14
C PRO A 111 5.71 13.47 13.04
N TYR A 112 6.84 13.82 12.43
CA TYR A 112 7.89 14.64 13.07
C TYR A 112 7.51 16.12 13.14
N VAL A 113 6.36 16.49 12.56
CA VAL A 113 5.88 17.86 12.54
C VAL A 113 4.54 17.98 13.26
N THR A 114 4.31 19.12 13.86
CA THR A 114 3.02 19.56 14.38
C THR A 114 2.63 20.88 13.74
N ILE A 115 1.37 21.23 13.82
CA ILE A 115 0.82 22.42 13.15
C ILE A 115 0.20 23.33 14.19
N ASN A 116 0.52 24.62 14.09
CA ASN A 116 -0.24 25.65 14.77
C ASN A 116 -1.51 25.95 13.97
N PRO A 117 -2.71 25.65 14.46
CA PRO A 117 -3.94 25.81 13.67
C PRO A 117 -4.30 27.27 13.42
N THR A 118 -3.78 28.20 14.23
CA THR A 118 -4.06 29.66 14.08
C THR A 118 -3.12 30.30 13.08
N THR A 119 -1.80 30.02 13.18
CA THR A 119 -0.79 30.62 12.29
C THR A 119 -0.54 29.76 11.05
N LYS A 120 -1.06 28.52 11.01
CA LYS A 120 -0.81 27.50 9.98
C LYS A 120 0.65 27.07 9.86
N GLU A 121 1.50 27.48 10.79
CA GLU A 121 2.93 27.14 10.77
C GLU A 121 3.16 25.65 11.04
N ILE A 122 4.10 25.05 10.29
CA ILE A 122 4.58 23.69 10.44
C ILE A 122 5.82 23.71 11.34
N MET A 123 5.79 23.01 12.47
CA MET A 123 6.86 23.02 13.46
C MET A 123 7.35 21.62 13.76
N LEU A 124 8.66 21.43 13.89
CA LEU A 124 9.26 20.16 14.34
C LEU A 124 8.87 19.87 15.79
N VAL A 125 8.44 18.62 16.03
CA VAL A 125 7.99 18.18 17.36
C VAL A 125 9.16 18.08 18.35
N SER A 126 8.85 18.24 19.65
CA SER A 126 9.82 18.12 20.75
C SER A 126 9.66 16.85 21.57
N ASN A 127 8.65 16.06 21.30
CA ASN A 127 8.29 14.87 22.09
C ASN A 127 8.87 13.55 21.54
N MET A 128 9.70 13.62 20.50
CA MET A 128 10.43 12.48 19.96
C MET A 128 11.81 12.92 19.45
N GLU A 129 12.72 11.97 19.39
CA GLU A 129 14.05 12.18 18.78
C GLU A 129 13.92 12.36 17.27
N LEU A 130 14.56 13.41 16.73
CA LEU A 130 14.59 13.67 15.30
C LEU A 130 15.43 12.60 14.58
N ASN A 131 15.01 12.26 13.36
CA ASN A 131 15.72 11.30 12.51
C ASN A 131 17.00 11.88 11.90
N ASP A 132 17.74 11.03 11.19
CA ASP A 132 19.03 11.40 10.60
C ASP A 132 18.90 12.51 9.54
N PHE A 133 17.76 12.62 8.85
CA PHE A 133 17.50 13.70 7.91
C PHE A 133 17.58 15.07 8.60
N PHE A 134 16.84 15.27 9.69
CA PHE A 134 16.84 16.53 10.43
C PHE A 134 18.16 16.78 11.17
N LYS A 135 18.75 15.73 11.74
CA LYS A 135 20.05 15.82 12.43
C LYS A 135 21.17 16.24 11.49
N ASN A 136 21.22 15.65 10.29
CA ASN A 136 22.23 15.98 9.27
C ASN A 136 22.15 17.45 8.83
N LEU A 137 20.97 18.04 8.86
CA LEU A 137 20.72 19.44 8.54
C LEU A 137 20.86 20.38 9.76
N ASN A 138 21.26 19.85 10.94
CA ASN A 138 21.30 20.60 12.19
C ASN A 138 19.98 21.30 12.54
N MET A 139 18.86 20.67 12.20
CA MET A 139 17.54 21.12 12.59
C MET A 139 17.23 20.72 14.02
N ASN A 140 16.48 21.55 14.74
CA ASN A 140 16.13 21.36 16.13
C ASN A 140 14.64 21.24 16.34
N ALA A 141 14.23 20.56 17.39
CA ALA A 141 12.85 20.60 17.85
C ALA A 141 12.40 22.05 18.07
N GLY A 142 11.19 22.36 17.60
CA GLY A 142 10.64 23.72 17.64
C GLY A 142 10.99 24.61 16.44
N ASP A 143 11.86 24.17 15.53
CA ASP A 143 12.06 24.88 14.27
C ASP A 143 10.75 24.90 13.47
N ILE A 144 10.42 26.06 12.92
CA ILE A 144 9.26 26.22 12.06
C ILE A 144 9.74 26.17 10.60
N ILE A 145 9.22 25.25 9.83
CA ILE A 145 9.52 25.10 8.40
C ILE A 145 8.68 26.13 7.64
N LEU A 146 9.33 27.00 6.87
CA LEU A 146 8.69 28.02 6.06
C LEU A 146 8.70 27.64 4.58
N ALA A 147 9.84 27.13 4.08
CA ALA A 147 9.97 26.72 2.70
C ALA A 147 10.98 25.58 2.54
N ILE A 148 10.83 24.76 1.50
CA ILE A 148 11.80 23.75 1.07
C ILE A 148 12.03 23.92 -0.43
N ASN A 149 13.29 24.02 -0.86
CA ASN A 149 13.68 24.23 -2.26
C ASN A 149 12.91 25.39 -2.94
N SER A 150 12.72 26.49 -2.20
CA SER A 150 12.01 27.69 -2.63
C SER A 150 10.47 27.54 -2.79
N VAL A 151 9.90 26.42 -2.33
CA VAL A 151 8.45 26.24 -2.24
C VAL A 151 8.03 26.52 -0.80
N ASP A 152 7.11 27.48 -0.60
CA ASP A 152 6.56 27.81 0.71
C ASP A 152 5.57 26.74 1.17
N TYR A 153 5.68 26.33 2.44
CA TYR A 153 4.82 25.32 3.04
C TYR A 153 4.13 25.82 4.31
N ASN A 154 2.88 25.41 4.46
CA ASN A 154 2.05 25.63 5.64
C ASN A 154 0.97 24.54 5.74
N LEU A 155 0.01 24.67 6.67
CA LEU A 155 -1.08 23.71 6.83
C LEU A 155 -1.85 23.41 5.53
N ASP A 156 -2.01 24.39 4.65
CA ASP A 156 -2.87 24.24 3.47
C ASP A 156 -2.25 23.31 2.40
N ASN A 157 -0.93 23.19 2.37
CA ASN A 157 -0.19 22.36 1.41
C ASN A 157 0.82 21.37 2.05
N ILE A 158 0.67 21.06 3.34
CA ILE A 158 1.56 20.11 4.03
C ILE A 158 1.60 18.74 3.38
N TYR A 159 0.49 18.27 2.79
CA TYR A 159 0.46 17.01 2.07
C TYR A 159 1.39 17.00 0.85
N GLU A 160 1.48 18.12 0.15
CA GLU A 160 2.41 18.27 -0.98
C GLU A 160 3.86 18.16 -0.51
N MET A 161 4.19 18.75 0.65
CA MET A 161 5.50 18.61 1.28
C MET A 161 5.86 17.14 1.57
N VAL A 162 4.92 16.42 2.18
CA VAL A 162 5.13 15.00 2.52
C VAL A 162 5.24 14.13 1.27
N MET A 163 4.42 14.38 0.25
CA MET A 163 4.47 13.63 -1.01
C MET A 163 5.75 13.93 -1.80
N GLU A 164 6.17 15.20 -1.87
CA GLU A 164 7.40 15.60 -2.54
C GLU A 164 8.62 14.95 -1.89
N SER A 165 8.65 14.86 -0.55
CA SER A 165 9.75 14.26 0.18
C SER A 165 9.95 12.76 -0.11
N GLN A 166 8.96 12.05 -0.63
CA GLN A 166 9.07 10.66 -1.05
C GLN A 166 9.93 10.49 -2.31
N ASN A 167 10.09 11.56 -3.10
CA ASN A 167 10.86 11.55 -4.33
C ASN A 167 12.35 11.88 -4.11
N TRP A 168 12.73 12.35 -2.92
CA TRP A 168 14.10 12.71 -2.61
C TRP A 168 15.02 11.48 -2.58
N LYS A 169 16.24 11.70 -3.04
CA LYS A 169 17.27 10.64 -3.06
C LYS A 169 18.39 10.98 -2.10
N GLU A 170 19.10 9.97 -1.67
CA GLU A 170 20.32 10.16 -0.88
C GLU A 170 21.26 11.13 -1.61
N ASP A 171 21.83 12.07 -0.87
CA ASP A 171 22.75 13.13 -1.35
C ASP A 171 22.14 14.21 -2.26
N ASP A 172 20.84 14.21 -2.52
CA ASP A 172 20.19 15.34 -3.21
C ASP A 172 20.46 16.65 -2.44
N ALA A 173 20.77 17.72 -3.17
CA ALA A 173 20.91 19.04 -2.57
C ALA A 173 19.54 19.54 -2.09
N ILE A 174 19.48 20.04 -0.86
CA ILE A 174 18.26 20.57 -0.26
C ILE A 174 18.52 21.92 0.43
N SER A 175 17.55 22.82 0.32
CA SER A 175 17.53 24.11 0.99
C SER A 175 16.24 24.24 1.80
N ILE A 176 16.35 24.42 3.10
CA ILE A 176 15.18 24.58 4.00
C ILE A 176 15.24 25.93 4.67
N LYS A 177 14.24 26.77 4.42
CA LYS A 177 14.03 28.01 5.14
C LYS A 177 13.23 27.72 6.39
N ILE A 178 13.79 28.09 7.55
CA ILE A 178 13.17 27.89 8.86
C ILE A 178 13.08 29.19 9.63
N LYS A 179 12.21 29.20 10.65
CA LYS A 179 12.24 30.22 11.71
C LYS A 179 12.60 29.53 13.03
N ARG A 180 13.73 29.97 13.63
CA ARG A 180 14.24 29.52 14.93
C ARG A 180 14.39 30.72 15.85
N ASP A 181 13.84 30.64 17.06
CA ASP A 181 13.87 31.75 18.05
C ASP A 181 13.38 33.10 17.45
N GLY A 182 12.35 33.03 16.60
CA GLY A 182 11.77 34.20 15.95
C GLY A 182 12.59 34.75 14.77
N LYS A 183 13.74 34.18 14.42
CA LYS A 183 14.60 34.62 13.30
C LYS A 183 14.53 33.63 12.15
N GLU A 184 14.38 34.17 10.94
CA GLU A 184 14.45 33.37 9.73
C GLU A 184 15.89 33.07 9.34
N GLN A 185 16.14 31.84 8.91
CA GLN A 185 17.41 31.42 8.38
C GLN A 185 17.22 30.31 7.33
N THR A 186 18.18 30.17 6.44
CA THR A 186 18.17 29.10 5.44
C THR A 186 19.27 28.10 5.76
N ILE A 187 18.87 26.83 5.82
CA ILE A 187 19.78 25.69 5.99
C ILE A 187 19.96 25.05 4.63
N ASN A 188 21.20 24.97 4.18
CA ASN A 188 21.55 24.26 2.95
C ASN A 188 22.32 22.98 3.32
N GLY A 189 22.00 21.89 2.67
CA GLY A 189 22.65 20.61 2.93
C GLY A 189 22.30 19.57 1.91
N LYS A 190 22.42 18.32 2.32
CA LYS A 190 22.10 17.16 1.51
C LYS A 190 21.04 16.31 2.21
N VAL A 191 20.20 15.68 1.42
CA VAL A 191 19.24 14.70 1.92
C VAL A 191 20.01 13.51 2.48
N LYS A 192 19.69 13.16 3.72
CA LYS A 192 20.09 11.92 4.37
C LYS A 192 18.87 11.07 4.61
N LEU A 193 18.76 9.95 3.88
CA LEU A 193 17.62 9.07 4.02
C LEU A 193 17.75 8.18 5.25
N THR A 194 16.71 8.12 6.04
CA THR A 194 16.59 7.13 7.11
C THR A 194 16.05 5.85 6.50
N MET A 195 16.72 4.73 6.75
CA MET A 195 16.23 3.42 6.32
C MET A 195 15.45 2.76 7.46
N GLU A 196 14.32 2.16 7.12
CA GLU A 196 13.53 1.39 8.07
C GLU A 196 13.30 -0.03 7.56
N GLU A 197 13.28 -0.98 8.48
CA GLU A 197 12.93 -2.36 8.19
C GLU A 197 11.41 -2.50 8.27
N ILE A 198 10.78 -2.91 7.16
CA ILE A 198 9.36 -3.21 7.10
C ILE A 198 9.13 -4.67 6.78
N GLU A 199 8.04 -5.23 7.31
CA GLU A 199 7.51 -6.48 6.78
C GLU A 199 6.80 -6.22 5.46
N SER A 200 7.15 -6.98 4.44
CA SER A 200 6.54 -6.90 3.12
C SER A 200 6.39 -8.29 2.51
N TYR A 201 5.46 -8.44 1.59
CA TYR A 201 5.39 -9.64 0.77
C TYR A 201 6.42 -9.55 -0.35
N LYS A 202 7.15 -10.64 -0.57
CA LYS A 202 8.15 -10.76 -1.63
C LYS A 202 8.22 -12.17 -2.16
N LEU A 203 8.78 -12.33 -3.35
CA LEU A 203 9.08 -13.63 -3.91
C LEU A 203 10.14 -14.31 -3.02
N ILE A 204 9.80 -15.50 -2.51
CA ILE A 204 10.66 -16.34 -1.67
C ILE A 204 10.94 -17.70 -2.29
N ASP A 205 10.20 -18.08 -3.33
CA ASP A 205 10.37 -19.32 -4.10
C ASP A 205 10.30 -19.01 -5.61
N GLU A 206 11.46 -18.79 -6.21
CA GLU A 206 11.62 -18.48 -7.64
C GLU A 206 11.15 -19.63 -8.55
N SER A 207 11.10 -20.88 -8.05
CA SER A 207 10.61 -22.01 -8.83
C SER A 207 9.16 -21.86 -9.27
N LYS A 208 8.41 -20.97 -8.61
CA LYS A 208 7.00 -20.66 -8.88
C LYS A 208 6.80 -19.38 -9.70
N GLU A 209 7.86 -18.74 -10.16
CA GLU A 209 7.79 -17.48 -10.93
C GLU A 209 6.85 -17.58 -12.14
N LYS A 210 6.83 -18.71 -12.83
CA LYS A 210 5.95 -18.95 -13.97
C LYS A 210 4.45 -18.98 -13.63
N LEU A 211 4.08 -19.03 -12.35
CA LEU A 211 2.70 -18.97 -11.89
C LEU A 211 2.23 -17.52 -11.67
N ASN A 212 3.17 -16.58 -11.60
CA ASN A 212 2.94 -15.15 -11.36
C ASN A 212 2.53 -14.36 -12.64
#